data_46dbbe228a613040a03f81d94980142a
#
_entry.id   46dbbe228a613040a03f81d94980142a
#
_cell.length_a   1.000
_cell.length_b   1.000
_cell.length_c   1.000
_cell.angle_alpha   90.00
_cell.angle_beta   90.00
_cell.angle_gamma   90.00
#
_symmetry.space_group_name_H-M   'P 1'
#
loop_
_entity.id
_entity.type
_entity.pdbx_description
1 polymer ?
#
loop_
_entity_poly.entity_id
_entity_poly.type
_entity_poly.pdbx_seq_one_letter_code
_entity_poly.pdbx_strand_id
1 'polypeptide(L)'
;FLAAMKRPVIEGDFRSNVSQGSKPEKIKLTELEIEECLKASKAVGGYWTAVDFIPSKDRVKQPPFMLEVNSSPGTEGIEDATGQNIAKEVIEHFADKVNRFTVPTECGYKEILTIKPFGEIVAKFDTGNSGMPVIHADKIKPMSNKSVQWTLLGKTITSDIVRVEEISVGGLRDYEEDRYVVKLDVEFAGGFYKDVEFTIDDREDRSPILLDRAFMNRLNVMVNPQRKYVITTKYSLPN
;
A
#
# COMPACT_ATOMS: atom_id res chain seq x y z
N PHE A 1 2.22 0.04 20.96
CA PHE A 1 1.51 0.01 22.25
C PHE A 1 1.53 1.39 22.88
N LEU A 2 0.34 1.92 23.25
CA LEU A 2 0.20 3.26 23.85
C LEU A 2 0.02 3.16 25.37
N ALA A 3 -1.04 2.50 25.83
CA ALA A 3 -1.40 2.47 27.23
C ALA A 3 -2.19 1.21 27.60
N ALA A 4 -2.31 0.94 28.89
CA ALA A 4 -3.16 -0.11 29.44
C ALA A 4 -3.86 0.32 30.71
N MET A 5 -5.08 -0.16 30.88
CA MET A 5 -5.89 0.02 32.07
C MET A 5 -6.42 -1.33 32.58
N LYS A 6 -6.63 -1.42 33.87
CA LYS A 6 -7.34 -2.52 34.50
C LYS A 6 -8.75 -2.06 34.88
N ARG A 7 -9.72 -2.90 34.60
CA ARG A 7 -11.11 -2.71 35.06
C ARG A 7 -11.36 -3.68 36.22
N PRO A 8 -11.52 -3.19 37.45
CA PRO A 8 -11.83 -4.06 38.59
C PRO A 8 -13.17 -4.77 38.39
N VAL A 9 -13.25 -6.04 38.77
CA VAL A 9 -14.52 -6.77 38.81
C VAL A 9 -15.31 -6.29 40.01
N ILE A 10 -16.59 -5.96 39.81
CA ILE A 10 -17.51 -5.60 40.89
C ILE A 10 -18.02 -6.91 41.52
N GLU A 11 -17.99 -7.00 42.85
CA GLU A 11 -18.44 -8.19 43.56
C GLU A 11 -19.89 -8.52 43.22
N GLY A 12 -20.16 -9.74 42.73
CA GLY A 12 -21.49 -10.18 42.30
C GLY A 12 -21.84 -9.95 40.82
N ASP A 13 -20.97 -9.28 40.03
CA ASP A 13 -21.13 -9.17 38.57
C ASP A 13 -19.86 -9.63 37.84
N PHE A 14 -20.02 -10.50 36.85
CA PHE A 14 -18.91 -10.95 35.98
C PHE A 14 -18.55 -9.93 34.90
N ARG A 15 -19.36 -8.87 34.70
CA ARG A 15 -19.14 -7.82 33.71
C ARG A 15 -18.32 -6.68 34.33
N SER A 16 -17.21 -6.35 33.71
CA SER A 16 -16.31 -5.27 34.13
C SER A 16 -16.40 -4.02 33.23
N ASN A 17 -17.62 -3.63 32.83
CA ASN A 17 -17.80 -2.45 31.97
C ASN A 17 -17.70 -1.15 32.77
N VAL A 18 -16.93 -0.17 32.27
CA VAL A 18 -16.80 1.18 32.86
C VAL A 18 -18.15 1.86 33.06
N SER A 19 -19.12 1.60 32.15
CA SER A 19 -20.48 2.10 32.22
C SER A 19 -21.26 1.66 33.46
N GLN A 20 -20.75 0.68 34.24
CA GLN A 20 -21.41 0.17 35.45
C GLN A 20 -20.71 0.63 36.74
N GLY A 21 -19.85 1.66 36.68
CA GLY A 21 -19.29 2.32 37.87
C GLY A 21 -17.94 1.77 38.37
N SER A 22 -17.31 0.83 37.65
CA SER A 22 -15.93 0.45 37.98
C SER A 22 -14.99 1.57 37.52
N LYS A 23 -14.16 2.07 38.44
CA LYS A 23 -13.11 3.05 38.08
C LYS A 23 -11.94 2.31 37.45
N PRO A 24 -11.60 2.65 36.18
CA PRO A 24 -10.44 2.07 35.57
C PRO A 24 -9.15 2.56 36.23
N GLU A 25 -8.15 1.70 36.32
CA GLU A 25 -6.84 1.99 36.91
C GLU A 25 -5.73 1.75 35.90
N LYS A 26 -4.74 2.66 35.88
CA LYS A 26 -3.53 2.46 35.08
C LYS A 26 -2.80 1.19 35.52
N ILE A 27 -2.40 0.37 34.56
CA ILE A 27 -1.61 -0.84 34.81
C ILE A 27 -0.38 -0.89 33.91
N LYS A 28 0.70 -1.46 34.44
CA LYS A 28 1.88 -1.81 33.64
C LYS A 28 1.75 -3.26 33.15
N LEU A 29 1.86 -3.44 31.85
CA LEU A 29 1.90 -4.75 31.22
C LEU A 29 3.31 -5.32 31.22
N THR A 30 3.43 -6.65 31.17
CA THR A 30 4.68 -7.35 30.89
C THR A 30 4.97 -7.29 29.38
N GLU A 31 6.23 -7.55 28.99
CA GLU A 31 6.60 -7.63 27.59
C GLU A 31 5.81 -8.69 26.82
N LEU A 32 5.58 -9.86 27.46
CA LEU A 32 4.78 -10.94 26.88
C LEU A 32 3.33 -10.52 26.64
N GLU A 33 2.70 -9.81 27.58
CA GLU A 33 1.33 -9.32 27.41
C GLU A 33 1.25 -8.30 26.27
N ILE A 34 2.22 -7.39 26.15
CA ILE A 34 2.29 -6.42 25.07
C ILE A 34 2.45 -7.15 23.73
N GLU A 35 3.38 -8.10 23.65
CA GLU A 35 3.63 -8.86 22.42
C GLU A 35 2.38 -9.61 21.94
N GLU A 36 1.71 -10.31 22.86
CA GLU A 36 0.50 -11.07 22.53
C GLU A 36 -0.67 -10.16 22.10
N CYS A 37 -0.85 -9.01 22.75
CA CYS A 37 -1.84 -8.02 22.34
C CYS A 37 -1.53 -7.46 20.93
N LEU A 38 -0.27 -7.17 20.60
CA LEU A 38 0.12 -6.72 19.28
C LEU A 38 -0.09 -7.80 18.22
N LYS A 39 0.19 -9.08 18.53
CA LYS A 39 -0.12 -10.21 17.64
C LYS A 39 -1.62 -10.33 17.38
N ALA A 40 -2.45 -10.21 18.41
CA ALA A 40 -3.91 -10.27 18.28
C ALA A 40 -4.44 -9.13 17.39
N SER A 41 -3.99 -7.89 17.62
CA SER A 41 -4.33 -6.73 16.79
C SER A 41 -3.93 -6.93 15.32
N LYS A 42 -2.71 -7.41 15.08
CA LYS A 42 -2.21 -7.70 13.73
C LYS A 42 -2.98 -8.82 13.04
N ALA A 43 -3.40 -9.85 13.77
CA ALA A 43 -4.14 -10.99 13.22
C ALA A 43 -5.50 -10.59 12.62
N VAL A 44 -6.13 -9.54 13.16
CA VAL A 44 -7.39 -8.97 12.62
C VAL A 44 -7.15 -7.81 11.65
N GLY A 45 -5.90 -7.51 11.31
CA GLY A 45 -5.56 -6.40 10.42
C GLY A 45 -5.79 -5.01 11.04
N GLY A 46 -5.80 -4.92 12.37
CA GLY A 46 -6.10 -3.69 13.09
C GLY A 46 -4.93 -2.71 13.13
N TYR A 47 -5.19 -1.44 12.84
CA TYR A 47 -4.23 -0.34 12.96
C TYR A 47 -4.40 0.46 14.25
N TRP A 48 -5.63 0.59 14.69
CA TRP A 48 -6.04 1.18 15.96
C TRP A 48 -7.04 0.23 16.62
N THR A 49 -6.64 -0.39 17.73
CA THR A 49 -7.44 -1.39 18.42
C THR A 49 -7.27 -1.30 19.93
N ALA A 50 -8.27 -1.74 20.67
CA ALA A 50 -8.10 -2.17 22.05
C ALA A 50 -8.20 -3.69 22.12
N VAL A 51 -7.37 -4.30 22.96
CA VAL A 51 -7.39 -5.74 23.20
C VAL A 51 -7.76 -5.98 24.66
N ASP A 52 -8.88 -6.68 24.86
CA ASP A 52 -9.34 -7.10 26.17
C ASP A 52 -8.80 -8.50 26.47
N PHE A 53 -8.21 -8.68 27.64
CA PHE A 53 -7.65 -9.96 28.06
C PHE A 53 -7.70 -10.18 29.56
N ILE A 54 -7.62 -11.44 29.98
CA ILE A 54 -7.42 -11.85 31.36
C ILE A 54 -5.97 -12.26 31.52
N PRO A 55 -5.22 -11.65 32.48
CA PRO A 55 -3.84 -12.03 32.70
C PRO A 55 -3.73 -13.45 33.26
N SER A 56 -2.70 -14.17 32.85
CA SER A 56 -2.36 -15.49 33.42
C SER A 56 -1.85 -15.36 34.87
N LYS A 57 -1.87 -16.47 35.61
CA LYS A 57 -1.31 -16.52 36.99
C LYS A 57 0.17 -16.14 37.00
N ASP A 58 0.94 -16.65 36.07
CA ASP A 58 2.33 -16.24 35.84
C ASP A 58 2.42 -15.36 34.61
N ARG A 59 2.28 -14.04 34.81
CA ARG A 59 2.22 -13.03 33.75
C ARG A 59 3.51 -12.93 32.92
N VAL A 60 4.62 -13.46 33.45
CA VAL A 60 5.92 -13.37 32.76
C VAL A 60 6.16 -14.58 31.87
N LYS A 61 5.67 -15.77 32.24
CA LYS A 61 5.94 -17.02 31.54
C LYS A 61 4.76 -17.57 30.74
N GLN A 62 3.55 -17.12 31.05
CA GLN A 62 2.33 -17.61 30.42
C GLN A 62 1.61 -16.48 29.68
N PRO A 63 1.19 -16.72 28.42
CA PRO A 63 0.44 -15.72 27.67
C PRO A 63 -0.91 -15.41 28.34
N PRO A 64 -1.43 -14.20 28.18
CA PRO A 64 -2.76 -13.84 28.65
C PRO A 64 -3.85 -14.55 27.85
N PHE A 65 -5.06 -14.61 28.41
CA PHE A 65 -6.24 -15.12 27.71
C PHE A 65 -6.94 -13.98 26.97
N MET A 66 -6.83 -13.95 25.64
CA MET A 66 -7.48 -12.96 24.81
C MET A 66 -8.99 -13.13 24.81
N LEU A 67 -9.73 -12.07 25.04
CA LEU A 67 -11.20 -12.05 25.04
C LEU A 67 -11.76 -11.41 23.79
N GLU A 68 -11.28 -10.18 23.47
CA GLU A 68 -11.82 -9.37 22.39
C GLU A 68 -10.74 -8.47 21.79
N VAL A 69 -10.84 -8.22 20.48
CA VAL A 69 -10.10 -7.16 19.80
C VAL A 69 -11.12 -6.17 19.24
N ASN A 70 -11.20 -5.01 19.86
CA ASN A 70 -12.12 -3.94 19.45
C ASN A 70 -11.43 -3.03 18.42
N SER A 71 -12.00 -2.93 17.22
CA SER A 71 -11.49 -2.13 16.10
C SER A 71 -11.87 -0.65 16.14
N SER A 72 -12.72 -0.24 17.09
CA SER A 72 -13.15 1.17 17.27
C SER A 72 -13.25 1.50 18.76
N PRO A 73 -12.14 1.44 19.49
CA PRO A 73 -12.16 1.64 20.94
C PRO A 73 -12.41 3.11 21.29
N GLY A 74 -13.25 3.35 22.31
CA GLY A 74 -13.36 4.65 22.96
C GLY A 74 -12.09 4.98 23.76
N THR A 75 -11.75 6.25 23.86
CA THR A 75 -10.53 6.70 24.56
C THR A 75 -10.78 7.19 25.98
N GLU A 76 -12.02 7.59 26.32
CA GLU A 76 -12.35 8.22 27.60
C GLU A 76 -11.87 7.40 28.83
N GLY A 77 -12.23 6.12 28.90
CA GLY A 77 -11.88 5.31 30.07
C GLY A 77 -10.39 5.10 30.29
N ILE A 78 -9.60 4.97 29.21
CA ILE A 78 -8.16 4.82 29.32
C ILE A 78 -7.46 6.17 29.56
N GLU A 79 -8.01 7.28 29.06
CA GLU A 79 -7.55 8.63 29.34
C GLU A 79 -7.75 8.98 30.81
N ASP A 80 -8.94 8.67 31.37
CA ASP A 80 -9.24 8.83 32.79
C ASP A 80 -8.30 8.02 33.69
N ALA A 81 -8.02 6.77 33.30
CA ALA A 81 -7.15 5.88 34.08
C ALA A 81 -5.68 6.28 34.03
N THR A 82 -5.21 6.83 32.91
CA THR A 82 -3.78 7.03 32.64
C THR A 82 -3.32 8.47 32.73
N GLY A 83 -4.24 9.42 32.56
CA GLY A 83 -3.94 10.85 32.40
C GLY A 83 -3.28 11.19 31.05
N GLN A 84 -3.19 10.25 30.10
CA GLN A 84 -2.65 10.47 28.77
C GLN A 84 -3.74 10.92 27.80
N ASN A 85 -3.44 11.82 26.89
CA ASN A 85 -4.38 12.19 25.82
C ASN A 85 -4.21 11.22 24.63
N ILE A 86 -4.82 10.04 24.74
CA ILE A 86 -4.72 8.96 23.76
C ILE A 86 -5.27 9.37 22.40
N ALA A 87 -6.40 10.10 22.38
CA ALA A 87 -7.00 10.60 21.14
C ALA A 87 -6.01 11.49 20.38
N LYS A 88 -5.32 12.38 21.06
CA LYS A 88 -4.28 13.24 20.45
C LYS A 88 -3.12 12.41 19.88
N GLU A 89 -2.58 11.47 20.66
CA GLU A 89 -1.44 10.64 20.23
C GLU A 89 -1.80 9.83 18.97
N VAL A 90 -3.02 9.29 18.90
CA VAL A 90 -3.52 8.55 17.73
C VAL A 90 -3.64 9.46 16.51
N ILE A 91 -4.21 10.65 16.67
CA ILE A 91 -4.34 11.62 15.57
C ILE A 91 -2.96 12.06 15.06
N GLU A 92 -2.04 12.39 15.95
CA GLU A 92 -0.68 12.79 15.60
C GLU A 92 0.07 11.66 14.87
N HIS A 93 -0.08 10.40 15.34
CA HIS A 93 0.52 9.24 14.69
C HIS A 93 0.04 9.08 13.24
N PHE A 94 -1.27 9.15 12.99
CA PHE A 94 -1.82 9.01 11.63
C PHE A 94 -1.74 10.28 10.78
N ALA A 95 -1.49 11.44 11.38
CA ALA A 95 -1.17 12.67 10.64
C ALA A 95 0.21 12.60 9.96
N ASP A 96 1.13 11.84 10.53
CA ASP A 96 2.43 11.57 9.90
C ASP A 96 2.23 10.75 8.60
N LYS A 97 2.83 11.25 7.51
CA LYS A 97 2.74 10.60 6.20
C LYS A 97 3.30 9.17 6.20
N VAL A 98 4.28 8.87 7.05
CA VAL A 98 4.91 7.55 7.18
C VAL A 98 3.95 6.53 7.78
N ASN A 99 3.10 6.96 8.71
CA ASN A 99 2.16 6.11 9.45
C ASN A 99 0.75 6.13 8.88
N ARG A 100 0.50 6.99 7.87
CA ARG A 100 -0.84 7.15 7.30
C ARG A 100 -1.31 5.86 6.67
N PHE A 101 -2.41 5.35 7.17
CA PHE A 101 -3.13 4.27 6.53
C PHE A 101 -3.80 4.78 5.24
N THR A 102 -3.48 4.15 4.12
CA THR A 102 -4.12 4.43 2.84
C THR A 102 -4.82 3.16 2.35
N VAL A 103 -6.14 3.23 2.17
CA VAL A 103 -6.88 2.14 1.54
C VAL A 103 -6.49 2.11 0.06
N PRO A 104 -6.06 0.96 -0.49
CA PRO A 104 -5.81 0.85 -1.92
C PRO A 104 -7.07 1.23 -2.71
N THR A 105 -6.88 2.04 -3.76
CA THR A 105 -7.97 2.39 -4.66
C THR A 105 -8.20 1.26 -5.65
N GLU A 106 -9.44 0.80 -5.81
CA GLU A 106 -9.77 -0.16 -6.86
C GLU A 106 -9.54 0.47 -8.23
N CYS A 107 -8.75 -0.20 -9.07
CA CYS A 107 -8.56 0.13 -10.48
C CYS A 107 -8.94 -1.05 -11.37
N GLY A 108 -9.19 -0.80 -12.64
CA GLY A 108 -9.37 -1.85 -13.64
C GLY A 108 -8.05 -2.49 -14.06
N TYR A 109 -8.10 -3.66 -14.70
CA TYR A 109 -6.89 -4.27 -15.28
C TYR A 109 -6.36 -3.50 -16.50
N LYS A 110 -7.14 -2.56 -17.05
CA LYS A 110 -6.72 -1.53 -18.00
C LYS A 110 -7.22 -0.18 -17.54
N GLU A 111 -6.35 0.81 -17.58
CA GLU A 111 -6.63 2.21 -17.28
C GLU A 111 -5.91 3.10 -18.30
N ILE A 112 -6.24 4.39 -18.34
CA ILE A 112 -5.56 5.38 -19.18
C ILE A 112 -4.54 6.13 -18.33
N LEU A 113 -3.30 6.17 -18.77
CA LEU A 113 -2.23 7.00 -18.21
C LEU A 113 -1.94 8.15 -19.16
N THR A 114 -1.57 9.30 -18.63
CA THR A 114 -0.95 10.36 -19.46
C THR A 114 0.57 10.23 -19.34
N ILE A 115 1.23 9.98 -20.46
CA ILE A 115 2.69 9.86 -20.55
C ILE A 115 3.24 11.05 -21.35
N LYS A 116 4.05 11.87 -20.74
CA LYS A 116 4.71 12.97 -21.48
C LYS A 116 5.90 12.45 -22.28
N PRO A 117 6.06 12.83 -23.56
CA PRO A 117 5.27 13.81 -24.29
C PRO A 117 4.15 13.20 -25.16
N PHE A 118 3.75 11.96 -24.97
CA PHE A 118 2.87 11.21 -25.89
C PHE A 118 1.38 11.46 -25.67
N GLY A 119 0.95 11.83 -24.47
CA GLY A 119 -0.45 12.01 -24.10
C GLY A 119 -1.07 10.77 -23.46
N GLU A 120 -2.37 10.60 -23.64
CA GLU A 120 -3.15 9.51 -23.04
C GLU A 120 -2.89 8.16 -23.73
N ILE A 121 -2.55 7.15 -22.96
CA ILE A 121 -2.22 5.81 -23.45
C ILE A 121 -2.85 4.76 -22.53
N VAL A 122 -3.45 3.73 -23.13
CA VAL A 122 -3.99 2.60 -22.38
C VAL A 122 -2.86 1.76 -21.80
N ALA A 123 -2.88 1.56 -20.49
CA ALA A 123 -1.97 0.72 -19.77
C ALA A 123 -2.67 -0.54 -19.22
N LYS A 124 -2.03 -1.68 -19.30
CA LYS A 124 -2.41 -2.90 -18.61
C LYS A 124 -1.71 -2.97 -17.24
N PHE A 125 -2.47 -3.14 -16.19
CA PHE A 125 -1.99 -3.37 -14.83
C PHE A 125 -1.78 -4.88 -14.65
N ASP A 126 -0.54 -5.33 -14.78
CA ASP A 126 -0.21 -6.77 -14.80
C ASP A 126 0.33 -7.25 -13.45
N THR A 127 -0.53 -7.84 -12.64
CA THR A 127 -0.17 -8.39 -11.33
C THR A 127 0.83 -9.57 -11.41
N GLY A 128 0.99 -10.15 -12.59
CA GLY A 128 2.02 -11.17 -12.87
C GLY A 128 3.41 -10.59 -13.16
N ASN A 129 3.49 -9.30 -13.55
CA ASN A 129 4.76 -8.66 -13.84
C ASN A 129 5.50 -8.27 -12.55
N SER A 130 6.58 -8.98 -12.24
CA SER A 130 7.47 -8.67 -11.10
C SER A 130 8.75 -7.92 -11.50
N GLY A 131 8.91 -7.66 -12.79
CA GLY A 131 10.07 -6.93 -13.35
C GLY A 131 9.88 -5.43 -13.34
N MET A 132 9.96 -4.82 -14.52
CA MET A 132 9.82 -3.38 -14.73
C MET A 132 8.59 -3.05 -15.58
N PRO A 133 8.08 -1.82 -15.53
CA PRO A 133 7.11 -1.35 -16.51
C PRO A 133 7.71 -1.40 -17.92
N VAL A 134 6.89 -1.80 -18.89
CA VAL A 134 7.26 -1.84 -20.30
C VAL A 134 6.41 -0.88 -21.09
N ILE A 135 7.02 -0.09 -21.97
CA ILE A 135 6.33 0.75 -22.94
C ILE A 135 6.65 0.32 -24.37
N HIS A 136 5.61 0.25 -25.21
CA HIS A 136 5.77 -0.06 -26.63
C HIS A 136 6.64 0.99 -27.32
N ALA A 137 7.52 0.54 -28.19
CA ALA A 137 8.39 1.39 -28.96
C ALA A 137 8.64 0.79 -30.34
N ASP A 138 8.21 1.53 -31.36
CA ASP A 138 8.58 1.26 -32.73
C ASP A 138 9.96 1.85 -33.04
N LYS A 139 10.66 1.28 -34.02
CA LYS A 139 11.87 1.84 -34.62
C LYS A 139 12.94 2.21 -33.58
N ILE A 140 13.17 1.33 -32.61
CA ILE A 140 14.20 1.52 -31.59
C ILE A 140 15.58 1.60 -32.26
N LYS A 141 16.25 2.75 -32.11
CA LYS A 141 17.55 3.00 -32.73
C LYS A 141 18.52 3.64 -31.71
N PRO A 142 19.57 2.96 -31.28
CA PRO A 142 20.60 3.58 -30.47
C PRO A 142 21.29 4.69 -31.26
N MET A 143 21.39 5.88 -30.68
CA MET A 143 22.06 7.04 -31.27
C MET A 143 23.50 7.16 -30.72
N SER A 144 23.69 6.69 -29.49
CA SER A 144 25.00 6.59 -28.82
C SER A 144 24.89 5.57 -27.69
N ASN A 145 25.93 5.38 -26.91
CA ASN A 145 25.89 4.59 -25.67
C ASN A 145 25.09 5.23 -24.54
N LYS A 146 24.61 6.46 -24.72
CA LYS A 146 23.85 7.23 -23.71
C LYS A 146 22.45 7.64 -24.16
N SER A 147 22.10 7.44 -25.45
CA SER A 147 20.81 7.88 -25.97
C SER A 147 20.24 6.94 -26.99
N VAL A 148 18.93 6.79 -26.98
CA VAL A 148 18.13 5.96 -27.88
C VAL A 148 17.00 6.78 -28.50
N GLN A 149 16.84 6.67 -29.81
CA GLN A 149 15.68 7.20 -30.53
C GLN A 149 14.64 6.10 -30.69
N TRP A 150 13.37 6.40 -30.46
CA TRP A 150 12.27 5.46 -30.58
C TRP A 150 10.96 6.17 -30.88
N THR A 151 9.96 5.43 -31.36
CA THR A 151 8.66 5.97 -31.78
C THR A 151 7.55 5.31 -30.99
N LEU A 152 6.58 6.11 -30.54
CA LEU A 152 5.34 5.63 -29.96
C LEU A 152 4.16 6.47 -30.50
N LEU A 153 3.09 5.81 -30.94
CA LEU A 153 1.90 6.47 -31.52
C LEU A 153 2.25 7.47 -32.64
N GLY A 154 3.24 7.10 -33.47
CA GLY A 154 3.70 7.95 -34.57
C GLY A 154 4.60 9.12 -34.18
N LYS A 155 4.83 9.35 -32.90
CA LYS A 155 5.73 10.40 -32.38
C LYS A 155 7.10 9.83 -32.05
N THR A 156 8.13 10.36 -32.68
CA THR A 156 9.52 9.97 -32.45
C THR A 156 10.18 10.91 -31.45
N ILE A 157 10.85 10.34 -30.47
CA ILE A 157 11.64 11.09 -29.48
C ILE A 157 13.03 10.47 -29.32
N THR A 158 13.93 11.22 -28.70
CA THR A 158 15.24 10.71 -28.23
C THR A 158 15.23 10.81 -26.71
N SER A 159 15.57 9.71 -26.06
CA SER A 159 15.65 9.62 -24.60
C SER A 159 17.07 9.26 -24.16
N ASP A 160 17.46 9.71 -22.97
CA ASP A 160 18.66 9.23 -22.31
C ASP A 160 18.47 7.78 -21.89
N ILE A 161 19.50 6.95 -22.11
CA ILE A 161 19.56 5.58 -21.64
C ILE A 161 20.00 5.61 -20.17
N VAL A 162 19.13 5.16 -19.25
CA VAL A 162 19.48 5.01 -17.84
C VAL A 162 20.42 3.83 -17.64
N ARG A 163 20.08 2.70 -18.27
CA ARG A 163 20.86 1.45 -18.34
C ARG A 163 20.27 0.53 -19.40
N VAL A 164 20.97 -0.56 -19.65
CA VAL A 164 20.44 -1.72 -20.38
C VAL A 164 20.05 -2.76 -19.33
N GLU A 165 18.89 -3.35 -19.49
CA GLU A 165 18.34 -4.37 -18.59
C GLU A 165 18.18 -5.67 -19.37
N GLU A 166 18.74 -6.76 -18.84
CA GLU A 166 18.55 -8.11 -19.36
C GLU A 166 17.22 -8.67 -18.85
N ILE A 167 16.29 -8.95 -19.75
CA ILE A 167 14.93 -9.36 -19.42
C ILE A 167 14.68 -10.80 -19.88
N SER A 168 14.25 -11.66 -18.95
CA SER A 168 13.75 -12.98 -19.28
C SER A 168 12.31 -12.89 -19.80
N VAL A 169 12.09 -13.25 -21.04
CA VAL A 169 10.78 -13.12 -21.70
C VAL A 169 9.92 -14.36 -21.45
N GLY A 170 8.71 -14.12 -20.90
CA GLY A 170 7.67 -15.15 -20.80
C GLY A 170 7.93 -16.28 -19.82
N GLY A 171 8.87 -16.12 -18.87
CA GLY A 171 9.22 -17.16 -17.91
C GLY A 171 9.96 -18.36 -18.50
N LEU A 172 10.35 -18.28 -19.77
CA LEU A 172 11.25 -19.22 -20.42
C LEU A 172 12.68 -18.88 -20.00
N ARG A 173 13.33 -19.77 -19.27
CA ARG A 173 14.68 -19.56 -18.72
C ARG A 173 15.78 -19.38 -19.79
N ASP A 174 15.45 -19.63 -21.04
CA ASP A 174 16.41 -19.69 -22.14
C ASP A 174 16.25 -18.55 -23.16
N TYR A 175 15.41 -17.55 -22.89
CA TYR A 175 15.22 -16.40 -23.77
C TYR A 175 15.41 -15.10 -22.99
N GLU A 176 16.61 -14.56 -23.10
CA GLU A 176 16.99 -13.29 -22.52
C GLU A 176 17.20 -12.27 -23.64
N GLU A 177 16.72 -11.07 -23.42
CA GLU A 177 16.95 -9.95 -24.33
C GLU A 177 17.32 -8.67 -23.57
N ASP A 178 18.23 -7.91 -24.18
CA ASP A 178 18.63 -6.61 -23.67
C ASP A 178 17.62 -5.53 -24.07
N ARG A 179 17.11 -4.79 -23.09
CA ARG A 179 16.23 -3.66 -23.29
C ARG A 179 16.78 -2.36 -22.73
N TYR A 180 16.61 -1.28 -23.46
CA TYR A 180 16.96 0.05 -22.96
C TYR A 180 15.96 0.50 -21.91
N VAL A 181 16.45 1.06 -20.80
CA VAL A 181 15.64 1.70 -19.75
C VAL A 181 15.69 3.19 -19.97
N VAL A 182 14.51 3.81 -20.06
CA VAL A 182 14.32 5.25 -20.20
C VAL A 182 13.44 5.80 -19.07
N LYS A 183 13.51 7.11 -18.80
CA LYS A 183 12.66 7.80 -17.82
C LYS A 183 11.59 8.60 -18.51
N LEU A 184 10.35 8.48 -18.02
CA LEU A 184 9.19 9.21 -18.50
C LEU A 184 8.38 9.74 -17.31
N ASP A 185 7.71 10.88 -17.53
CA ASP A 185 6.78 11.43 -16.56
C ASP A 185 5.37 10.86 -16.82
N VAL A 186 4.75 10.40 -15.75
CA VAL A 186 3.43 9.74 -15.77
C VAL A 186 2.44 10.53 -14.93
N GLU A 187 1.24 10.77 -15.48
CA GLU A 187 0.09 11.26 -14.71
C GLU A 187 -0.97 10.17 -14.64
N PHE A 188 -1.50 9.93 -13.46
CA PHE A 188 -2.57 8.96 -13.23
C PHE A 188 -3.39 9.33 -11.98
N ALA A 189 -4.72 9.29 -12.10
CA ALA A 189 -5.65 9.53 -11.00
C ALA A 189 -5.39 10.85 -10.22
N GLY A 190 -4.98 11.90 -10.93
CA GLY A 190 -4.63 13.20 -10.34
C GLY A 190 -3.24 13.25 -9.70
N GLY A 191 -2.50 12.15 -9.67
CA GLY A 191 -1.10 12.09 -9.23
C GLY A 191 -0.12 12.32 -10.37
N PHE A 192 1.02 12.95 -10.07
CA PHE A 192 2.14 13.13 -11.00
C PHE A 192 3.35 12.34 -10.49
N TYR A 193 3.87 11.46 -11.35
CA TYR A 193 4.97 10.55 -11.05
C TYR A 193 6.13 10.85 -11.99
N LYS A 194 7.10 11.56 -11.47
CA LYS A 194 8.27 12.00 -12.23
C LYS A 194 9.30 10.87 -12.36
N ASP A 195 10.01 10.87 -13.50
CA ASP A 195 11.16 9.99 -13.76
C ASP A 195 10.85 8.49 -13.58
N VAL A 196 9.65 8.04 -13.98
CA VAL A 196 9.29 6.62 -13.93
C VAL A 196 10.12 5.86 -14.97
N GLU A 197 10.80 4.81 -14.55
CA GLU A 197 11.62 3.98 -15.42
C GLU A 197 10.78 2.97 -16.20
N PHE A 198 10.98 2.92 -17.50
CA PHE A 198 10.36 1.96 -18.41
C PHE A 198 11.42 1.26 -19.23
N THR A 199 11.27 -0.05 -19.43
CA THR A 199 11.93 -0.71 -20.55
C THR A 199 11.15 -0.41 -21.82
N ILE A 200 11.85 -0.14 -22.92
CA ILE A 200 11.23 0.03 -24.25
C ILE A 200 11.36 -1.28 -25.03
N ASP A 201 10.26 -1.70 -25.69
CA ASP A 201 10.16 -2.95 -26.40
C ASP A 201 9.12 -2.86 -27.53
N ASP A 202 9.35 -3.59 -28.63
CA ASP A 202 8.34 -3.74 -29.66
C ASP A 202 7.25 -4.71 -29.21
N ARG A 203 6.04 -4.17 -29.05
CA ARG A 203 4.88 -4.88 -28.49
C ARG A 203 3.68 -4.89 -29.45
N GLU A 204 3.92 -4.96 -30.73
CA GLU A 204 2.96 -4.74 -31.82
C GLU A 204 1.50 -5.13 -31.53
N ASP A 205 1.23 -6.34 -31.07
CA ASP A 205 -0.12 -6.86 -30.81
C ASP A 205 -0.57 -6.83 -29.34
N ARG A 206 0.13 -6.08 -28.47
CA ARG A 206 -0.10 -6.07 -27.03
C ARG A 206 -0.52 -4.68 -26.52
N SER A 207 -0.96 -4.62 -25.28
CA SER A 207 -1.18 -3.31 -24.64
C SER A 207 0.09 -2.47 -24.72
N PRO A 208 0.01 -1.21 -25.17
CA PRO A 208 1.19 -0.36 -25.36
C PRO A 208 1.98 -0.12 -24.07
N ILE A 209 1.32 -0.17 -22.92
CA ILE A 209 1.99 -0.10 -21.62
C ILE A 209 1.61 -1.31 -20.79
N LEU A 210 2.62 -1.93 -20.18
CA LEU A 210 2.48 -2.98 -19.20
C LEU A 210 3.10 -2.50 -17.89
N LEU A 211 2.28 -2.32 -16.85
CA LEU A 211 2.77 -1.91 -15.53
C LEU A 211 3.12 -3.13 -14.68
N ASP A 212 4.11 -2.96 -13.84
CA ASP A 212 4.58 -3.96 -12.89
C ASP A 212 3.98 -3.77 -11.49
N ARG A 213 4.21 -4.76 -10.62
CA ARG A 213 3.73 -4.73 -9.23
C ARG A 213 4.33 -3.59 -8.39
N ALA A 214 5.60 -3.23 -8.62
CA ALA A 214 6.25 -2.17 -7.86
C ALA A 214 5.61 -0.81 -8.15
N PHE A 215 5.31 -0.52 -9.42
CA PHE A 215 4.62 0.71 -9.77
C PHE A 215 3.17 0.72 -9.29
N MET A 216 2.44 -0.41 -9.37
CA MET A 216 1.09 -0.53 -8.80
C MET A 216 1.07 -0.28 -7.29
N ASN A 217 2.06 -0.80 -6.55
CA ASN A 217 2.21 -0.50 -5.12
C ASN A 217 2.47 0.99 -4.87
N ARG A 218 3.30 1.63 -5.70
CA ARG A 218 3.54 3.08 -5.63
C ARG A 218 2.27 3.90 -5.88
N LEU A 219 1.38 3.41 -6.75
CA LEU A 219 0.06 3.99 -7.01
C LEU A 219 -0.94 3.73 -5.89
N ASN A 220 -0.64 2.80 -4.99
CA ASN A 220 -1.55 2.30 -3.97
C ASN A 220 -2.89 1.83 -4.55
N VAL A 221 -2.86 0.96 -5.55
CA VAL A 221 -4.04 0.44 -6.24
C VAL A 221 -4.20 -1.06 -6.04
N MET A 222 -5.45 -1.51 -6.06
CA MET A 222 -5.86 -2.90 -6.10
C MET A 222 -6.55 -3.18 -7.43
N VAL A 223 -5.99 -4.12 -8.22
CA VAL A 223 -6.47 -4.41 -9.57
C VAL A 223 -7.69 -5.32 -9.54
N ASN A 224 -8.79 -4.88 -10.12
CA ASN A 224 -9.96 -5.71 -10.40
C ASN A 224 -9.83 -6.33 -11.81
N PRO A 225 -9.65 -7.67 -11.93
CA PRO A 225 -9.42 -8.31 -13.23
C PRO A 225 -10.68 -8.37 -14.11
N GLN A 226 -11.85 -8.08 -13.57
CA GLN A 226 -13.13 -8.11 -14.29
C GLN A 226 -13.51 -6.75 -14.91
N ARG A 227 -12.80 -5.66 -14.54
CA ARG A 227 -13.18 -4.29 -14.90
C ARG A 227 -12.07 -3.58 -15.66
N LYS A 228 -12.46 -2.63 -16.52
CA LYS A 228 -11.59 -1.69 -17.23
C LYS A 228 -12.02 -0.28 -16.91
N TYR A 229 -11.07 0.65 -16.90
CA TYR A 229 -11.33 2.09 -16.81
C TYR A 229 -12.14 2.49 -15.57
N VAL A 230 -11.87 1.83 -14.42
CA VAL A 230 -12.58 2.09 -13.14
C VAL A 230 -12.25 3.46 -12.59
N ILE A 231 -10.96 3.83 -12.64
CA ILE A 231 -10.47 5.13 -12.18
C ILE A 231 -10.65 6.17 -13.29
N THR A 232 -10.19 5.88 -14.49
CA THR A 232 -10.14 6.86 -15.58
C THR A 232 -11.51 7.30 -16.07
N THR A 233 -12.55 6.45 -15.99
CA THR A 233 -13.93 6.87 -16.27
C THR A 233 -14.44 7.94 -15.30
N LYS A 234 -13.98 7.92 -14.05
CA LYS A 234 -14.38 8.93 -13.05
C LYS A 234 -13.73 10.29 -13.29
N TYR A 235 -12.55 10.30 -13.92
CA TYR A 235 -11.78 11.53 -14.18
C TYR A 235 -11.98 12.07 -15.60
N SER A 236 -12.56 11.28 -16.51
CA SER A 236 -12.79 11.64 -17.92
C SER A 236 -14.18 12.21 -18.18
N LEU A 237 -15.04 12.35 -17.19
CA LEU A 237 -16.33 13.01 -17.37
C LEU A 237 -16.11 14.53 -17.39
N PRO A 238 -16.46 15.22 -18.48
CA PRO A 238 -16.44 16.69 -18.48
C PRO A 238 -17.45 17.19 -17.44
N ASN A 239 -17.03 18.17 -16.65
CA ASN A 239 -17.89 18.96 -15.78
C ASN A 239 -18.97 19.70 -16.59
#